data_db782d5069c96d9c60db8af2fc35a116
#
_entry.id   db782d5069c96d9c60db8af2fc35a116
#
_cell.length_a   1.000
_cell.length_b   1.000
_cell.length_c   1.000
_cell.angle_alpha   90.00
_cell.angle_beta   90.00
_cell.angle_gamma   90.00
#
_symmetry.space_group_name_H-M   'P 1'
#
loop_
_entity.id
_entity.type
_entity.pdbx_description
1 polymer ?
#
loop_
_entity_poly.entity_id
_entity_poly.type
_entity_poly.pdbx_seq_one_letter_code
_entity_poly.pdbx_strand_id
1 'polypeptide(L)'
;MRAVVPAPTANALGSVPASVAGLDWIPEPKDLPFASAEIAQACEKWLKDGADERSVLEFKGGESQALARVKYYLWDSDLLATYFETRNGMLGGDYSTKLAPWLALGCVSPRYVVSEIRRYERARVENKSTYWVIFELIWRDFFKFFALKHGNKIFHLDGTANRTASWKSDEKILKAWKTGTTGYPLIDANMRELAATGFMSNRGRQNVASWLALDAGVDWRHGADWFEHHLLDYDTASNWGNWCAAAGMTGGRINRFNIAKQTKDYDPSGDYVKRWIPELREIPAAYITEPNQAPRELRDRISLDYPNKLNLPRRDFTEMGSPPGPKRGGGGRGAGGRGAGRGGRAKSRGPKAHAVSVYDHVYG
;
A
#
# COMPACT_ATOMS: atom_id res chain seq x y z
N MET A 1 27.91 -6.76 5.48
CA MET A 1 27.04 -5.63 5.90
C MET A 1 27.73 -4.33 5.59
N ARG A 2 27.22 -3.51 4.67
CA ARG A 2 27.76 -2.16 4.46
C ARG A 2 27.32 -1.31 5.65
N ALA A 3 28.25 -0.54 6.21
CA ALA A 3 27.99 0.38 7.30
C ALA A 3 26.81 1.30 6.92
N VAL A 4 25.80 1.36 7.77
CA VAL A 4 24.73 2.34 7.65
C VAL A 4 25.39 3.71 7.77
N VAL A 5 25.24 4.55 6.74
CA VAL A 5 25.73 5.93 6.80
C VAL A 5 24.99 6.60 7.97
N PRO A 6 25.72 7.14 8.97
CA PRO A 6 25.06 7.77 10.12
C PRO A 6 24.12 8.89 9.66
N ALA A 7 23.02 9.08 10.38
CA ALA A 7 22.17 10.23 10.15
C ALA A 7 22.98 11.51 10.36
N PRO A 8 22.85 12.53 9.48
CA PRO A 8 23.52 13.81 9.71
C PRO A 8 23.03 14.40 11.05
N THR A 9 23.99 14.85 11.88
CA THR A 9 23.64 15.61 13.08
C THR A 9 23.14 17.00 12.68
N ALA A 10 22.28 17.59 13.49
CA ALA A 10 21.76 18.96 13.22
C ALA A 10 22.87 19.98 12.95
N ASN A 11 24.04 19.79 13.55
CA ASN A 11 25.23 20.62 13.36
C ASN A 11 25.97 20.38 12.03
N ALA A 12 25.68 19.30 11.33
CA ALA A 12 26.31 18.98 10.04
C ALA A 12 25.64 19.67 8.84
N LEU A 13 24.46 20.26 9.04
CA LEU A 13 23.70 20.93 8.00
C LEU A 13 24.11 22.41 7.80
N GLY A 14 24.99 22.94 8.64
CA GLY A 14 25.35 24.36 8.61
C GLY A 14 24.19 25.27 9.02
N SER A 15 24.45 26.57 9.11
CA SER A 15 23.38 27.56 9.26
C SER A 15 22.55 27.62 7.97
N VAL A 16 21.24 27.73 8.11
CA VAL A 16 20.33 28.00 6.99
C VAL A 16 20.88 29.21 6.24
N PRO A 17 21.09 29.15 4.90
CA PRO A 17 21.57 30.29 4.14
C PRO A 17 20.72 31.55 4.42
N ALA A 18 21.34 32.71 4.55
CA ALA A 18 20.62 33.94 4.82
C ALA A 18 19.54 34.29 3.76
N SER A 19 19.68 33.72 2.55
CA SER A 19 18.66 33.78 1.50
C SER A 19 17.40 32.97 1.78
N VAL A 20 17.45 32.09 2.77
CA VAL A 20 16.30 31.24 3.22
C VAL A 20 15.86 31.64 4.63
N ALA A 21 16.74 32.31 5.40
CA ALA A 21 16.41 32.96 6.66
C ALA A 21 15.62 34.23 6.35
N GLY A 22 14.32 34.22 6.50
CA GLY A 22 13.43 35.32 6.18
C GLY A 22 12.33 34.99 5.18
N LEU A 23 12.14 33.72 4.91
CA LEU A 23 10.87 33.23 4.38
C LEU A 23 9.84 33.22 5.52
N ASP A 24 9.51 34.44 6.00
CA ASP A 24 8.33 34.65 6.86
C ASP A 24 7.02 34.40 6.08
N TRP A 25 7.16 33.86 4.88
CA TRP A 25 6.11 33.79 3.90
C TRP A 25 5.94 32.37 3.39
N ILE A 26 4.90 31.70 3.90
CA ILE A 26 4.33 30.53 3.27
C ILE A 26 3.24 31.07 2.33
N PRO A 27 3.33 30.84 1.00
CA PRO A 27 2.31 31.34 0.09
C PRO A 27 0.95 30.71 0.45
N GLU A 28 -0.05 31.60 0.56
CA GLU A 28 -1.43 31.11 0.65
C GLU A 28 -1.80 30.37 -0.64
N PRO A 29 -2.72 29.40 -0.58
CA PRO A 29 -3.12 28.65 -1.78
C PRO A 29 -3.50 29.52 -2.97
N LYS A 30 -4.11 30.68 -2.73
CA LYS A 30 -4.48 31.68 -3.73
C LYS A 30 -3.29 32.36 -4.42
N ASP A 31 -2.13 32.40 -3.74
CA ASP A 31 -0.91 33.05 -4.23
C ASP A 31 -0.03 32.14 -5.09
N LEU A 32 -0.40 30.86 -5.20
CA LEU A 32 0.32 29.89 -6.00
C LEU A 32 0.02 30.11 -7.50
N PRO A 33 1.05 30.26 -8.36
CA PRO A 33 0.87 30.66 -9.76
C PRO A 33 0.12 29.64 -10.62
N PHE A 34 -0.09 28.44 -10.10
CA PHE A 34 -0.81 27.34 -10.77
C PHE A 34 -2.13 26.97 -10.09
N ALA A 35 -2.51 27.67 -9.02
CA ALA A 35 -3.79 27.42 -8.38
C ALA A 35 -4.92 28.07 -9.18
N SER A 36 -5.84 27.29 -9.74
CA SER A 36 -7.11 27.84 -10.19
C SER A 36 -7.90 28.38 -9.00
N ALA A 37 -8.82 29.32 -9.26
CA ALA A 37 -9.71 29.84 -8.21
C ALA A 37 -10.47 28.71 -7.48
N GLU A 38 -10.81 27.63 -8.18
CA GLU A 38 -11.46 26.44 -7.63
C GLU A 38 -10.56 25.66 -6.65
N ILE A 39 -9.27 25.49 -7.01
CA ILE A 39 -8.28 24.84 -6.14
C ILE A 39 -8.05 25.71 -4.89
N ALA A 40 -7.86 27.00 -5.04
CA ALA A 40 -7.68 27.92 -3.92
C ALA A 40 -8.88 27.86 -2.96
N GLN A 41 -10.10 27.93 -3.49
CA GLN A 41 -11.32 27.83 -2.70
C GLN A 41 -11.48 26.48 -2.00
N ALA A 42 -11.12 25.38 -2.67
CA ALA A 42 -11.14 24.04 -2.07
C ALA A 42 -10.14 23.92 -0.92
N CYS A 43 -8.93 24.48 -1.08
CA CYS A 43 -7.92 24.52 -0.03
C CYS A 43 -8.35 25.38 1.17
N GLU A 44 -8.93 26.58 0.91
CA GLU A 44 -9.46 27.44 1.98
C GLU A 44 -10.59 26.76 2.75
N LYS A 45 -11.49 26.07 2.04
CA LYS A 45 -12.54 25.27 2.68
C LYS A 45 -11.95 24.17 3.55
N TRP A 46 -10.98 23.42 3.02
CA TRP A 46 -10.33 22.35 3.77
C TRP A 46 -9.61 22.85 5.02
N LEU A 47 -8.91 23.96 4.92
CA LEU A 47 -8.26 24.62 6.07
C LEU A 47 -9.27 25.07 7.14
N LYS A 48 -10.44 25.49 6.72
CA LYS A 48 -11.53 25.93 7.62
C LYS A 48 -12.25 24.77 8.28
N ASP A 49 -12.57 23.73 7.49
CA ASP A 49 -13.39 22.60 7.96
C ASP A 49 -12.54 21.60 8.80
N GLY A 50 -11.21 21.63 8.64
CA GLY A 50 -10.29 20.72 9.29
C GLY A 50 -10.30 19.32 8.70
N ALA A 51 -9.58 18.40 9.33
CA ALA A 51 -9.55 17.00 8.96
C ALA A 51 -10.83 16.27 9.36
N ASP A 52 -11.25 15.29 8.57
CA ASP A 52 -12.39 14.42 8.93
C ASP A 52 -12.10 13.76 10.31
N GLU A 53 -13.04 13.88 11.25
CA GLU A 53 -12.93 13.35 12.62
C GLU A 53 -12.74 11.84 12.68
N ARG A 54 -13.10 11.14 11.60
CA ARG A 54 -12.89 9.70 11.46
C ARG A 54 -11.48 9.33 11.02
N SER A 55 -10.65 10.31 10.66
CA SER A 55 -9.26 10.07 10.25
C SER A 55 -8.49 9.33 11.34
N VAL A 56 -7.60 8.43 10.91
CA VAL A 56 -6.74 7.66 11.85
C VAL A 56 -5.75 8.53 12.60
N LEU A 57 -5.40 9.71 12.05
CA LEU A 57 -4.50 10.68 12.62
C LEU A 57 -4.71 12.02 11.92
N GLU A 58 -4.62 13.12 12.67
CA GLU A 58 -4.47 14.44 12.07
C GLU A 58 -3.03 14.62 11.58
N PHE A 59 -2.84 14.55 10.25
CA PHE A 59 -1.52 14.68 9.65
C PHE A 59 -1.14 16.16 9.51
N LYS A 60 -0.40 16.68 10.48
CA LYS A 60 0.21 18.01 10.40
C LYS A 60 1.56 17.93 9.72
N GLY A 61 1.82 18.80 8.74
CA GLY A 61 3.07 18.83 7.98
C GLY A 61 4.27 19.28 8.82
N GLY A 62 5.45 19.14 8.23
CA GLY A 62 6.70 19.64 8.78
C GLY A 62 7.50 18.63 9.60
N GLU A 63 8.81 18.93 9.73
CA GLU A 63 9.79 18.07 10.41
C GLU A 63 9.46 17.91 11.91
N SER A 64 9.09 19.00 12.60
CA SER A 64 8.79 18.95 14.03
C SER A 64 7.67 17.95 14.36
N GLN A 65 6.63 17.89 13.52
CA GLN A 65 5.52 16.96 13.70
C GLN A 65 5.95 15.51 13.39
N ALA A 66 6.77 15.33 12.37
CA ALA A 66 7.33 14.03 12.03
C ALA A 66 8.21 13.48 13.18
N LEU A 67 9.09 14.31 13.73
CA LEU A 67 9.95 13.94 14.87
C LEU A 67 9.14 13.67 16.14
N ALA A 68 8.09 14.46 16.40
CA ALA A 68 7.16 14.21 17.49
C ALA A 68 6.47 12.85 17.33
N ARG A 69 6.03 12.49 16.11
CA ARG A 69 5.44 11.16 15.85
C ARG A 69 6.44 10.03 16.04
N VAL A 70 7.70 10.18 15.56
CA VAL A 70 8.76 9.18 15.82
C VAL A 70 8.96 9.00 17.33
N LYS A 71 9.12 10.12 18.07
CA LYS A 71 9.29 10.07 19.52
C LYS A 71 8.12 9.36 20.21
N TYR A 72 6.89 9.77 19.89
CA TYR A 72 5.69 9.16 20.45
C TYR A 72 5.65 7.65 20.21
N TYR A 73 5.79 7.23 18.94
CA TYR A 73 5.60 5.83 18.55
C TYR A 73 6.69 4.90 19.11
N LEU A 74 7.94 5.36 19.17
CA LEU A 74 9.06 4.56 19.63
C LEU A 74 9.23 4.64 21.16
N TRP A 75 9.15 5.85 21.72
CA TRP A 75 9.64 6.11 23.08
C TRP A 75 8.53 6.32 24.09
N ASP A 76 7.53 7.13 23.77
CA ASP A 76 6.52 7.54 24.74
C ASP A 76 5.44 6.45 24.93
N SER A 77 5.03 5.80 23.84
CA SER A 77 3.96 4.78 23.83
C SER A 77 4.45 3.33 23.72
N ASP A 78 5.73 3.12 23.41
CA ASP A 78 6.35 1.79 23.26
C ASP A 78 5.71 0.89 22.18
N LEU A 79 4.98 1.49 21.23
CA LEU A 79 4.23 0.76 20.19
C LEU A 79 5.14 0.02 19.22
N LEU A 80 6.41 0.43 19.10
CA LEU A 80 7.38 -0.25 18.27
C LEU A 80 7.58 -1.72 18.66
N ALA A 81 7.49 -2.02 19.98
CA ALA A 81 7.67 -3.37 20.50
C ALA A 81 6.69 -4.40 19.93
N THR A 82 5.49 -3.95 19.51
CA THR A 82 4.38 -4.80 19.04
C THR A 82 3.94 -4.49 17.60
N TYR A 83 4.74 -3.74 16.84
CA TYR A 83 4.39 -3.32 15.49
C TYR A 83 4.01 -4.48 14.56
N PHE A 84 4.73 -5.61 14.63
CA PHE A 84 4.48 -6.75 13.75
C PHE A 84 3.06 -7.29 13.91
N GLU A 85 2.56 -7.33 15.12
CA GLU A 85 1.24 -7.84 15.49
C GLU A 85 0.14 -6.85 15.10
N THR A 86 0.40 -5.55 15.24
CA THR A 86 -0.61 -4.50 15.10
C THR A 86 -0.72 -3.92 13.68
N ARG A 87 0.33 -3.99 12.87
CA ARG A 87 0.48 -3.27 11.60
C ARG A 87 -0.63 -3.50 10.56
N ASN A 88 -1.39 -4.58 10.68
CA ASN A 88 -2.51 -4.89 9.79
C ASN A 88 -3.84 -4.31 10.25
N GLY A 89 -3.86 -3.56 11.36
CA GLY A 89 -5.05 -2.85 11.82
C GLY A 89 -5.54 -1.81 10.82
N MET A 90 -6.79 -1.40 10.98
CA MET A 90 -7.43 -0.39 10.13
C MET A 90 -8.05 0.76 10.95
N LEU A 91 -8.20 0.61 12.28
CA LEU A 91 -8.79 1.60 13.16
C LEU A 91 -7.76 2.22 14.10
N GLY A 92 -7.86 3.53 14.28
CA GLY A 92 -7.02 4.30 15.20
C GLY A 92 -5.64 4.64 14.63
N GLY A 93 -4.92 5.49 15.37
CA GLY A 93 -3.62 6.02 14.97
C GLY A 93 -2.43 5.10 15.23
N ASP A 94 -2.58 4.09 16.10
CA ASP A 94 -1.47 3.44 16.76
C ASP A 94 -1.15 2.03 16.28
N TYR A 95 -1.97 1.46 15.41
CA TYR A 95 -1.69 0.14 14.84
C TYR A 95 -0.44 0.12 13.93
N SER A 96 0.01 1.26 13.44
CA SER A 96 1.25 1.39 12.67
C SER A 96 1.92 2.75 12.90
N THR A 97 3.14 2.91 12.40
CA THR A 97 3.94 4.13 12.61
C THR A 97 3.29 5.39 12.06
N LYS A 98 2.52 5.30 10.97
CA LYS A 98 1.92 6.43 10.22
C LYS A 98 2.95 7.45 9.68
N LEU A 99 4.20 7.04 9.52
CA LEU A 99 5.28 7.94 9.06
C LEU A 99 5.28 8.21 7.55
N ALA A 100 4.45 7.47 6.79
CA ALA A 100 4.50 7.51 5.32
C ALA A 100 4.31 8.91 4.72
N PRO A 101 3.37 9.78 5.15
CA PRO A 101 3.24 11.13 4.60
C PRO A 101 4.50 11.98 4.80
N TRP A 102 5.08 11.96 6.00
CA TRP A 102 6.31 12.72 6.28
C TRP A 102 7.54 12.16 5.57
N LEU A 103 7.59 10.83 5.35
CA LEU A 103 8.64 10.20 4.56
C LEU A 103 8.50 10.53 3.06
N ALA A 104 7.28 10.58 2.53
CA ALA A 104 7.01 10.92 1.14
C ALA A 104 7.43 12.36 0.83
N LEU A 105 7.10 13.29 1.71
CA LEU A 105 7.41 14.71 1.58
C LEU A 105 8.82 15.11 2.07
N GLY A 106 9.59 14.13 2.58
CA GLY A 106 10.96 14.41 3.06
C GLY A 106 11.04 15.15 4.40
N CYS A 107 9.93 15.28 5.14
CA CYS A 107 9.90 15.88 6.47
C CYS A 107 10.69 15.07 7.52
N VAL A 108 10.90 13.78 7.28
CA VAL A 108 11.75 12.92 8.11
C VAL A 108 12.60 12.00 7.25
N SER A 109 13.87 11.84 7.63
CA SER A 109 14.77 10.94 6.92
C SER A 109 14.54 9.48 7.35
N PRO A 110 14.44 8.52 6.40
CA PRO A 110 14.39 7.11 6.76
C PRO A 110 15.63 6.66 7.52
N ARG A 111 16.80 7.27 7.27
CA ARG A 111 18.04 6.99 8.02
C ARG A 111 17.92 7.41 9.49
N TYR A 112 17.25 8.53 9.76
CA TYR A 112 16.97 8.97 11.12
C TYR A 112 16.05 7.98 11.83
N VAL A 113 14.97 7.54 11.17
CA VAL A 113 14.04 6.55 11.74
C VAL A 113 14.78 5.25 12.08
N VAL A 114 15.62 4.74 11.16
CA VAL A 114 16.46 3.54 11.43
C VAL A 114 17.41 3.77 12.60
N SER A 115 18.04 4.95 12.69
CA SER A 115 18.92 5.29 13.81
C SER A 115 18.19 5.26 15.16
N GLU A 116 16.98 5.82 15.20
CA GLU A 116 16.14 5.80 16.41
C GLU A 116 15.66 4.39 16.76
N ILE A 117 15.31 3.57 15.78
CA ILE A 117 14.98 2.15 16.03
C ILE A 117 16.19 1.42 16.61
N ARG A 118 17.40 1.60 16.05
CA ARG A 118 18.61 0.98 16.59
C ARG A 118 18.96 1.48 18.01
N ARG A 119 18.67 2.76 18.30
CA ARG A 119 18.79 3.29 19.66
C ARG A 119 17.79 2.64 20.61
N TYR A 120 16.54 2.47 20.16
CA TYR A 120 15.48 1.80 20.90
C TYR A 120 15.85 0.33 21.18
N GLU A 121 16.34 -0.42 20.19
CA GLU A 121 16.77 -1.81 20.34
C GLU A 121 17.83 -1.97 21.43
N ARG A 122 18.82 -1.06 21.48
CA ARG A 122 19.84 -1.09 22.53
C ARG A 122 19.32 -0.73 23.92
N ALA A 123 18.30 0.11 24.00
CA ALA A 123 17.77 0.62 25.26
C ALA A 123 16.64 -0.24 25.85
N ARG A 124 15.88 -0.92 25.02
CA ARG A 124 14.67 -1.66 25.43
C ARG A 124 14.64 -3.09 24.91
N VAL A 125 14.28 -3.30 23.65
CA VAL A 125 14.11 -4.64 23.06
C VAL A 125 14.42 -4.65 21.58
N GLU A 126 15.19 -5.66 21.13
CA GLU A 126 15.34 -6.03 19.74
C GLU A 126 14.45 -7.26 19.47
N ASN A 127 13.50 -7.13 18.57
CA ASN A 127 12.56 -8.20 18.25
C ASN A 127 12.08 -8.15 16.80
N LYS A 128 11.12 -8.99 16.45
CA LYS A 128 10.52 -9.05 15.11
C LYS A 128 9.85 -7.73 14.72
N SER A 129 9.23 -7.04 15.65
CA SER A 129 8.53 -5.78 15.42
C SER A 129 9.51 -4.65 15.05
N THR A 130 10.60 -4.51 15.79
CA THR A 130 11.63 -3.50 15.50
C THR A 130 12.28 -3.74 14.13
N TYR A 131 12.62 -5.00 13.82
CA TYR A 131 13.11 -5.40 12.51
C TYR A 131 12.11 -5.08 11.39
N TRP A 132 10.81 -5.31 11.64
CA TRP A 132 9.80 -5.16 10.61
C TRP A 132 9.60 -3.71 10.16
N VAL A 133 9.72 -2.72 11.05
CA VAL A 133 9.69 -1.31 10.65
C VAL A 133 10.88 -0.97 9.73
N ILE A 134 12.07 -1.48 10.03
CA ILE A 134 13.23 -1.33 9.15
C ILE A 134 12.98 -2.00 7.80
N PHE A 135 12.35 -3.17 7.80
CA PHE A 135 11.99 -3.91 6.59
C PHE A 135 11.02 -3.13 5.68
N GLU A 136 10.03 -2.43 6.25
CA GLU A 136 9.12 -1.54 5.49
C GLU A 136 9.89 -0.37 4.84
N LEU A 137 10.89 0.19 5.53
CA LEU A 137 11.76 1.23 4.94
C LEU A 137 12.64 0.68 3.80
N ILE A 138 13.08 -0.57 3.91
CA ILE A 138 13.81 -1.27 2.83
C ILE A 138 12.89 -1.48 1.62
N TRP A 139 11.61 -1.79 1.82
CA TRP A 139 10.63 -1.88 0.74
C TRP A 139 10.47 -0.57 -0.02
N ARG A 140 10.41 0.55 0.69
CA ARG A 140 10.39 1.87 0.08
C ARG A 140 11.60 2.09 -0.82
N ASP A 141 12.80 1.75 -0.37
CA ASP A 141 14.03 1.85 -1.16
C ASP A 141 14.04 0.83 -2.32
N PHE A 142 13.52 -0.38 -2.10
CA PHE A 142 13.36 -1.38 -3.16
C PHE A 142 12.53 -0.83 -4.32
N PHE A 143 11.37 -0.21 -4.07
CA PHE A 143 10.55 0.35 -5.13
C PHE A 143 11.23 1.52 -5.84
N LYS A 144 12.03 2.34 -5.17
CA LYS A 144 12.85 3.37 -5.82
C LYS A 144 13.86 2.76 -6.80
N PHE A 145 14.60 1.76 -6.37
CA PHE A 145 15.55 1.06 -7.25
C PHE A 145 14.85 0.25 -8.33
N PHE A 146 13.70 -0.31 -8.05
CA PHE A 146 12.84 -0.98 -9.03
C PHE A 146 12.41 -0.01 -10.13
N ALA A 147 11.94 1.17 -9.77
CA ALA A 147 11.54 2.21 -10.73
C ALA A 147 12.75 2.70 -11.54
N LEU A 148 13.90 2.93 -10.91
CA LEU A 148 15.13 3.28 -11.62
C LEU A 148 15.57 2.20 -12.63
N LYS A 149 15.44 0.93 -12.26
CA LYS A 149 15.81 -0.20 -13.14
C LYS A 149 14.87 -0.34 -14.33
N HIS A 150 13.59 -0.15 -14.15
CA HIS A 150 12.58 -0.44 -15.16
C HIS A 150 12.12 0.81 -15.92
N GLY A 151 12.42 2.01 -15.42
CA GLY A 151 12.01 3.28 -16.02
C GLY A 151 10.50 3.34 -16.22
N ASN A 152 10.07 3.88 -17.34
CA ASN A 152 8.65 4.08 -17.67
C ASN A 152 7.83 2.78 -17.76
N LYS A 153 8.46 1.60 -17.76
CA LYS A 153 7.71 0.33 -17.78
C LYS A 153 6.79 0.13 -16.58
N ILE A 154 7.05 0.81 -15.47
CA ILE A 154 6.16 0.75 -14.30
C ILE A 154 4.77 1.35 -14.58
N PHE A 155 4.60 2.15 -15.64
CA PHE A 155 3.34 2.77 -16.07
C PHE A 155 2.68 2.03 -17.25
N HIS A 156 3.36 1.05 -17.83
CA HIS A 156 2.84 0.33 -19.00
C HIS A 156 1.81 -0.72 -18.59
N LEU A 157 0.81 -0.93 -19.42
CA LEU A 157 -0.28 -1.87 -19.19
C LEU A 157 0.21 -3.31 -18.93
N ASP A 158 1.25 -3.73 -19.66
CA ASP A 158 1.92 -5.02 -19.56
C ASP A 158 3.00 -5.07 -18.47
N GLY A 159 3.22 -3.95 -17.78
CA GLY A 159 4.14 -3.79 -16.67
C GLY A 159 5.59 -4.10 -16.99
N THR A 160 6.36 -4.36 -15.93
CA THR A 160 7.81 -4.58 -16.04
C THR A 160 8.17 -5.97 -16.56
N ALA A 161 7.23 -6.93 -16.53
CA ALA A 161 7.43 -8.29 -17.01
C ALA A 161 6.90 -8.51 -18.44
N ASN A 162 6.39 -7.48 -19.11
CA ASN A 162 5.72 -7.54 -20.41
C ASN A 162 4.68 -8.67 -20.44
N ARG A 163 3.83 -8.74 -19.42
CA ARG A 163 2.76 -9.73 -19.33
C ARG A 163 1.53 -9.28 -20.11
N THR A 164 1.02 -10.17 -20.93
CA THR A 164 -0.27 -9.97 -21.59
C THR A 164 -1.40 -10.35 -20.63
N ALA A 165 -2.36 -9.46 -20.46
CA ALA A 165 -3.59 -9.73 -19.72
C ALA A 165 -4.75 -8.99 -20.40
N SER A 166 -5.93 -9.62 -20.37
CA SER A 166 -7.16 -8.99 -20.83
C SER A 166 -7.69 -8.04 -19.77
N TRP A 167 -7.54 -6.74 -19.98
CA TRP A 167 -8.08 -5.71 -19.10
C TRP A 167 -9.39 -5.17 -19.65
N LYS A 168 -10.31 -4.85 -18.75
CA LYS A 168 -11.61 -4.26 -19.10
C LYS A 168 -11.57 -2.76 -18.90
N SER A 169 -12.30 -2.08 -19.77
CA SER A 169 -12.71 -0.69 -19.57
C SER A 169 -14.18 -0.70 -19.18
N ASP A 170 -14.47 -0.81 -17.88
CA ASP A 170 -15.84 -0.81 -17.35
C ASP A 170 -16.01 0.38 -16.41
N GLU A 171 -16.53 1.45 -16.99
CA GLU A 171 -16.75 2.72 -16.28
C GLU A 171 -17.70 2.58 -15.09
N LYS A 172 -18.69 1.67 -15.16
CA LYS A 172 -19.62 1.43 -14.06
C LYS A 172 -18.92 0.82 -12.85
N ILE A 173 -18.09 -0.21 -13.10
CA ILE A 173 -17.32 -0.86 -12.04
C ILE A 173 -16.28 0.12 -11.48
N LEU A 174 -15.57 0.84 -12.35
CA LEU A 174 -14.56 1.82 -11.93
C LEU A 174 -15.19 2.94 -11.08
N LYS A 175 -16.33 3.48 -11.52
CA LYS A 175 -17.06 4.49 -10.75
C LYS A 175 -17.49 3.96 -9.38
N ALA A 176 -18.08 2.76 -9.33
CA ALA A 176 -18.51 2.16 -8.07
C ALA A 176 -17.33 1.92 -7.11
N TRP A 177 -16.16 1.49 -7.63
CA TRP A 177 -14.95 1.35 -6.84
C TRP A 177 -14.47 2.69 -6.32
N LYS A 178 -14.37 3.72 -7.15
CA LYS A 178 -13.96 5.08 -6.76
C LYS A 178 -14.86 5.69 -5.70
N THR A 179 -16.17 5.44 -5.77
CA THR A 179 -17.15 6.02 -4.85
C THR A 179 -17.48 5.15 -3.64
N GLY A 180 -16.88 3.96 -3.52
CA GLY A 180 -17.17 3.04 -2.42
C GLY A 180 -18.63 2.55 -2.42
N THR A 181 -19.09 2.08 -3.59
CA THR A 181 -20.46 1.58 -3.81
C THR A 181 -20.47 0.25 -4.59
N THR A 182 -19.45 -0.56 -4.40
CA THR A 182 -19.29 -1.86 -5.08
C THR A 182 -20.20 -2.95 -4.52
N GLY A 183 -20.77 -2.74 -3.32
CA GLY A 183 -21.49 -3.77 -2.56
C GLY A 183 -20.57 -4.76 -1.84
N TYR A 184 -19.27 -4.50 -1.80
CA TYR A 184 -18.28 -5.22 -1.01
C TYR A 184 -17.85 -4.32 0.17
N PRO A 185 -18.43 -4.50 1.38
CA PRO A 185 -18.28 -3.51 2.45
C PRO A 185 -16.85 -3.14 2.82
N LEU A 186 -15.93 -4.10 2.86
CA LEU A 186 -14.53 -3.81 3.15
C LEU A 186 -13.86 -2.95 2.05
N ILE A 187 -14.20 -3.18 0.78
CA ILE A 187 -13.70 -2.37 -0.34
C ILE A 187 -14.27 -0.97 -0.25
N ASP A 188 -15.60 -0.88 -0.06
CA ASP A 188 -16.31 0.39 -0.02
C ASP A 188 -15.85 1.27 1.15
N ALA A 189 -15.66 0.67 2.34
CA ALA A 189 -15.15 1.37 3.51
C ALA A 189 -13.75 1.97 3.26
N ASN A 190 -12.84 1.19 2.68
CA ASN A 190 -11.48 1.66 2.36
C ASN A 190 -11.49 2.78 1.31
N MET A 191 -12.33 2.69 0.29
CA MET A 191 -12.43 3.73 -0.73
C MET A 191 -13.05 5.01 -0.20
N ARG A 192 -14.04 4.92 0.72
CA ARG A 192 -14.62 6.07 1.40
C ARG A 192 -13.64 6.72 2.39
N GLU A 193 -12.82 5.93 3.10
CA GLU A 193 -11.73 6.45 3.92
C GLU A 193 -10.73 7.24 3.08
N LEU A 194 -10.28 6.67 1.96
CA LEU A 194 -9.35 7.34 1.05
C LEU A 194 -9.90 8.68 0.55
N ALA A 195 -11.14 8.69 0.09
CA ALA A 195 -11.77 9.90 -0.43
C ALA A 195 -11.95 10.99 0.63
N ALA A 196 -12.22 10.61 1.88
CA ALA A 196 -12.45 11.55 2.98
C ALA A 196 -11.16 12.07 3.62
N THR A 197 -10.09 11.26 3.64
CA THR A 197 -8.92 11.53 4.48
C THR A 197 -7.59 11.58 3.73
N GLY A 198 -7.56 11.13 2.49
CA GLY A 198 -6.29 10.94 1.75
C GLY A 198 -5.41 9.82 2.30
N PHE A 199 -5.92 9.01 3.24
CA PHE A 199 -5.18 7.91 3.86
C PHE A 199 -5.92 6.58 3.67
N MET A 200 -5.17 5.50 3.66
CA MET A 200 -5.68 4.12 3.69
C MET A 200 -4.62 3.21 4.31
N SER A 201 -5.03 2.28 5.16
CA SER A 201 -4.12 1.29 5.74
C SER A 201 -3.44 0.44 4.67
N ASN A 202 -2.24 -0.11 4.96
CA ASN A 202 -1.56 -1.02 4.03
C ASN A 202 -2.46 -2.20 3.64
N ARG A 203 -3.17 -2.80 4.60
CA ARG A 203 -4.10 -3.90 4.34
C ARG A 203 -5.27 -3.48 3.44
N GLY A 204 -5.81 -2.29 3.65
CA GLY A 204 -6.83 -1.71 2.78
C GLY A 204 -6.35 -1.58 1.33
N ARG A 205 -5.17 -0.99 1.12
CA ARG A 205 -4.57 -0.83 -0.23
C ARG A 205 -4.44 -2.15 -0.97
N GLN A 206 -3.98 -3.19 -0.30
CA GLN A 206 -3.87 -4.53 -0.88
C GLN A 206 -5.22 -5.10 -1.30
N ASN A 207 -6.25 -4.95 -0.46
CA ASN A 207 -7.59 -5.46 -0.73
C ASN A 207 -8.23 -4.74 -1.93
N VAL A 208 -8.21 -3.41 -1.95
CA VAL A 208 -8.86 -2.65 -3.02
C VAL A 208 -8.13 -2.77 -4.35
N ALA A 209 -6.80 -2.91 -4.34
CA ALA A 209 -6.00 -3.14 -5.54
C ALA A 209 -6.22 -4.55 -6.10
N SER A 210 -6.21 -5.58 -5.26
CA SER A 210 -6.52 -6.95 -5.65
C SER A 210 -7.94 -7.06 -6.23
N TRP A 211 -8.92 -6.44 -5.58
CA TRP A 211 -10.30 -6.47 -6.05
C TRP A 211 -10.44 -5.81 -7.44
N LEU A 212 -9.90 -4.59 -7.62
CA LEU A 212 -10.01 -3.87 -8.89
C LEU A 212 -9.31 -4.63 -10.04
N ALA A 213 -8.05 -5.01 -9.82
CA ALA A 213 -7.22 -5.60 -10.86
C ALA A 213 -7.56 -7.08 -11.09
N LEU A 214 -7.73 -7.88 -10.03
CA LEU A 214 -7.82 -9.33 -10.13
C LEU A 214 -9.26 -9.83 -10.11
N ASP A 215 -10.15 -9.27 -9.30
CA ASP A 215 -11.55 -9.70 -9.26
C ASP A 215 -12.37 -9.03 -10.36
N ALA A 216 -12.33 -7.70 -10.45
CA ALA A 216 -13.09 -6.95 -11.45
C ALA A 216 -12.43 -6.96 -12.84
N GLY A 217 -11.11 -7.07 -12.90
CA GLY A 217 -10.37 -7.10 -14.15
C GLY A 217 -10.28 -5.77 -14.88
N VAL A 218 -10.47 -4.68 -14.16
CA VAL A 218 -10.30 -3.33 -14.69
C VAL A 218 -8.81 -3.01 -14.79
N ASP A 219 -8.44 -2.23 -15.81
CA ASP A 219 -7.06 -1.77 -15.98
C ASP A 219 -6.54 -1.16 -14.67
N TRP A 220 -5.51 -1.79 -14.12
CA TRP A 220 -4.92 -1.46 -12.82
C TRP A 220 -4.36 -0.04 -12.75
N ARG A 221 -4.03 0.56 -13.91
CA ARG A 221 -3.50 1.92 -13.98
C ARG A 221 -4.52 2.97 -13.54
N HIS A 222 -5.82 2.72 -13.75
CA HIS A 222 -6.86 3.60 -13.20
C HIS A 222 -6.87 3.63 -11.66
N GLY A 223 -6.49 2.50 -11.04
CA GLY A 223 -6.34 2.46 -9.59
C GLY A 223 -5.09 3.19 -9.11
N ALA A 224 -3.96 3.01 -9.82
CA ALA A 224 -2.72 3.72 -9.54
C ALA A 224 -2.89 5.25 -9.66
N ASP A 225 -3.54 5.71 -10.72
CA ASP A 225 -3.88 7.09 -10.96
C ASP A 225 -4.80 7.67 -9.87
N TRP A 226 -5.82 6.91 -9.48
CA TRP A 226 -6.73 7.32 -8.40
C TRP A 226 -6.01 7.47 -7.05
N PHE A 227 -5.08 6.58 -6.75
CA PHE A 227 -4.25 6.67 -5.54
C PHE A 227 -3.29 7.86 -5.60
N GLU A 228 -2.65 8.10 -6.74
CA GLU A 228 -1.80 9.26 -6.98
C GLU A 228 -2.54 10.56 -6.68
N HIS A 229 -3.81 10.65 -7.10
CA HIS A 229 -4.65 11.83 -6.92
C HIS A 229 -5.08 12.07 -5.46
N HIS A 230 -5.20 11.01 -4.64
CA HIS A 230 -5.82 11.11 -3.32
C HIS A 230 -4.84 10.94 -2.15
N LEU A 231 -3.76 10.17 -2.31
CA LEU A 231 -2.93 9.79 -1.18
C LEU A 231 -2.05 10.94 -0.67
N LEU A 232 -2.13 11.21 0.64
CA LEU A 232 -1.23 12.14 1.33
C LEU A 232 0.23 11.66 1.33
N ASP A 233 0.46 10.36 1.24
CA ASP A 233 1.76 9.73 1.23
C ASP A 233 2.18 9.25 -0.17
N TYR A 234 1.64 9.88 -1.22
CA TYR A 234 1.99 9.53 -2.58
C TYR A 234 3.50 9.61 -2.83
N ASP A 235 4.04 8.53 -3.36
CA ASP A 235 5.40 8.43 -3.91
C ASP A 235 5.30 7.63 -5.21
N THR A 236 5.75 8.19 -6.31
CA THR A 236 5.60 7.60 -7.65
C THR A 236 6.10 6.15 -7.72
N ALA A 237 7.30 5.91 -7.19
CA ALA A 237 7.92 4.58 -7.27
C ALA A 237 7.16 3.55 -6.43
N SER A 238 6.78 3.93 -5.20
CA SER A 238 6.03 3.07 -4.29
C SER A 238 4.62 2.81 -4.79
N ASN A 239 3.91 3.85 -5.24
CA ASN A 239 2.53 3.71 -5.72
C ASN A 239 2.46 2.84 -6.98
N TRP A 240 3.13 3.26 -8.05
CA TRP A 240 3.07 2.55 -9.33
C TRP A 240 3.72 1.16 -9.27
N GLY A 241 4.82 1.01 -8.50
CA GLY A 241 5.45 -0.28 -8.27
C GLY A 241 4.55 -1.28 -7.54
N ASN A 242 3.85 -0.84 -6.48
CA ASN A 242 2.91 -1.68 -5.75
C ASN A 242 1.67 -2.05 -6.60
N TRP A 243 1.13 -1.10 -7.38
CA TRP A 243 0.01 -1.39 -8.28
C TRP A 243 0.40 -2.37 -9.39
N CYS A 244 1.57 -2.18 -10.00
CA CYS A 244 2.13 -3.11 -10.98
C CYS A 244 2.29 -4.53 -10.38
N ALA A 245 2.75 -4.62 -9.13
CA ALA A 245 2.90 -5.88 -8.42
C ALA A 245 1.54 -6.51 -8.05
N ALA A 246 0.59 -5.73 -7.51
CA ALA A 246 -0.75 -6.20 -7.15
C ALA A 246 -1.52 -6.74 -8.38
N ALA A 247 -1.35 -6.10 -9.53
CA ALA A 247 -1.90 -6.56 -10.80
C ALA A 247 -1.18 -7.79 -11.39
N GLY A 248 -0.06 -8.25 -10.78
CA GLY A 248 0.73 -9.36 -11.28
C GLY A 248 1.65 -9.02 -12.45
N MET A 249 1.82 -7.75 -12.79
CA MET A 249 2.56 -7.27 -13.97
C MET A 249 4.08 -7.18 -13.75
N THR A 250 4.59 -7.55 -12.58
CA THR A 250 6.03 -7.62 -12.27
C THR A 250 6.65 -8.99 -12.55
N GLY A 251 5.87 -9.99 -12.94
CA GLY A 251 6.34 -11.36 -13.16
C GLY A 251 6.44 -12.22 -11.90
N GLY A 252 6.17 -11.66 -10.72
CA GLY A 252 6.10 -12.39 -9.46
C GLY A 252 4.80 -13.20 -9.29
N ARG A 253 4.65 -13.76 -8.08
CA ARG A 253 3.42 -14.45 -7.67
C ARG A 253 2.24 -13.47 -7.65
N ILE A 254 1.08 -13.92 -8.11
CA ILE A 254 -0.16 -13.17 -8.03
C ILE A 254 -0.84 -13.51 -6.71
N ASN A 255 -1.07 -12.50 -5.88
CA ASN A 255 -1.78 -12.65 -4.61
C ASN A 255 -3.20 -12.08 -4.74
N ARG A 256 -4.18 -12.96 -4.89
CA ARG A 256 -5.59 -12.59 -4.88
C ARG A 256 -6.14 -12.74 -3.48
N PHE A 257 -6.77 -11.70 -2.98
CA PHE A 257 -7.36 -11.72 -1.64
C PHE A 257 -8.84 -12.13 -1.67
N ASN A 258 -9.23 -13.03 -0.79
CA ASN A 258 -10.64 -13.30 -0.52
C ASN A 258 -11.19 -12.22 0.41
N ILE A 259 -11.95 -11.27 -0.12
CA ILE A 259 -12.40 -10.08 0.61
C ILE A 259 -13.26 -10.44 1.84
N ALA A 260 -14.12 -11.46 1.75
CA ALA A 260 -14.91 -11.91 2.90
C ALA A 260 -14.02 -12.48 4.02
N LYS A 261 -12.96 -13.24 3.64
CA LYS A 261 -11.97 -13.72 4.61
C LYS A 261 -11.19 -12.57 5.21
N GLN A 262 -10.75 -11.58 4.40
CA GLN A 262 -10.04 -10.40 4.89
C GLN A 262 -10.87 -9.60 5.89
N THR A 263 -12.19 -9.46 5.67
CA THR A 263 -13.08 -8.82 6.64
C THR A 263 -13.10 -9.60 7.96
N LYS A 264 -13.24 -10.92 7.90
CA LYS A 264 -13.25 -11.77 9.11
C LYS A 264 -11.94 -11.73 9.89
N ASP A 265 -10.81 -11.65 9.17
CA ASP A 265 -9.48 -11.69 9.80
C ASP A 265 -9.10 -10.32 10.41
N TYR A 266 -9.52 -9.20 9.83
CA TYR A 266 -9.02 -7.86 10.18
C TYR A 266 -10.10 -6.89 10.68
N ASP A 267 -11.38 -7.18 10.48
CA ASP A 267 -12.52 -6.41 10.99
C ASP A 267 -13.68 -7.33 11.40
N PRO A 268 -13.45 -8.30 12.31
CA PRO A 268 -14.43 -9.33 12.64
C PRO A 268 -15.73 -8.77 13.27
N SER A 269 -15.66 -7.66 13.99
CA SER A 269 -16.81 -6.95 14.55
C SER A 269 -17.52 -6.04 13.55
N GLY A 270 -16.84 -5.72 12.43
CA GLY A 270 -17.31 -4.77 11.44
C GLY A 270 -17.18 -3.31 11.85
N ASP A 271 -16.38 -2.99 12.86
CA ASP A 271 -16.26 -1.64 13.41
C ASP A 271 -15.64 -0.67 12.39
N TYR A 272 -14.64 -1.12 11.64
CA TYR A 272 -14.06 -0.34 10.56
C TYR A 272 -15.07 -0.09 9.43
N VAL A 273 -15.76 -1.15 8.99
CA VAL A 273 -16.79 -1.03 7.95
C VAL A 273 -17.89 -0.08 8.39
N LYS A 274 -18.41 -0.22 9.63
CA LYS A 274 -19.49 0.64 10.17
C LYS A 274 -19.06 2.10 10.35
N ARG A 275 -17.79 2.34 10.62
CA ARG A 275 -17.26 3.70 10.72
C ARG A 275 -17.33 4.45 9.40
N TRP A 276 -17.03 3.77 8.29
CA TRP A 276 -16.96 4.37 6.97
C TRP A 276 -18.22 4.19 6.12
N ILE A 277 -19.11 3.28 6.54
CA ILE A 277 -20.39 3.02 5.89
C ILE A 277 -21.49 3.17 6.94
N PRO A 278 -21.97 4.41 7.21
CA PRO A 278 -23.01 4.66 8.21
C PRO A 278 -24.27 3.84 8.00
N GLU A 279 -24.61 3.52 6.75
CA GLU A 279 -25.77 2.69 6.34
C GLU A 279 -25.70 1.27 6.95
N LEU A 280 -24.51 0.81 7.32
CA LEU A 280 -24.28 -0.52 7.92
C LEU A 280 -24.11 -0.49 9.45
N ARG A 281 -24.32 0.65 10.10
CA ARG A 281 -24.04 0.82 11.53
C ARG A 281 -24.78 -0.20 12.41
N GLU A 282 -26.01 -0.51 12.08
CA GLU A 282 -26.85 -1.43 12.84
C GLU A 282 -26.81 -2.88 12.33
N ILE A 283 -26.03 -3.16 11.29
CA ILE A 283 -25.88 -4.51 10.77
C ILE A 283 -25.07 -5.36 11.76
N PRO A 284 -25.56 -6.52 12.19
CA PRO A 284 -24.78 -7.45 13.01
C PRO A 284 -23.52 -7.95 12.29
N ALA A 285 -22.44 -8.19 13.03
CA ALA A 285 -21.17 -8.67 12.50
C ALA A 285 -21.29 -9.91 11.61
N ALA A 286 -22.25 -10.79 11.90
CA ALA A 286 -22.52 -11.98 11.10
C ALA A 286 -22.88 -11.68 9.63
N TYR A 287 -23.46 -10.51 9.36
CA TYR A 287 -23.89 -10.09 8.01
C TYR A 287 -23.01 -8.99 7.43
N ILE A 288 -21.95 -8.58 8.11
CA ILE A 288 -21.14 -7.42 7.71
C ILE A 288 -20.46 -7.61 6.33
N THR A 289 -20.19 -8.83 5.93
CA THR A 289 -19.63 -9.14 4.60
C THR A 289 -20.68 -9.18 3.49
N GLU A 290 -21.95 -9.36 3.84
CA GLU A 290 -23.08 -9.49 2.92
C GLU A 290 -24.35 -8.89 3.55
N PRO A 291 -24.42 -7.57 3.71
CA PRO A 291 -25.50 -6.91 4.46
C PRO A 291 -26.90 -7.20 3.91
N ASN A 292 -27.00 -7.36 2.59
CA ASN A 292 -28.27 -7.65 1.92
C ASN A 292 -28.79 -9.09 2.16
N GLN A 293 -28.00 -9.97 2.79
CA GLN A 293 -28.41 -11.30 3.24
C GLN A 293 -28.94 -11.30 4.68
N ALA A 294 -28.89 -10.16 5.36
CA ALA A 294 -29.56 -10.03 6.67
C ALA A 294 -31.07 -10.28 6.56
N PRO A 295 -31.72 -10.79 7.62
CA PRO A 295 -33.15 -11.03 7.63
C PRO A 295 -33.94 -9.81 7.18
N ARG A 296 -35.04 -10.04 6.43
CA ARG A 296 -35.82 -8.96 5.84
C ARG A 296 -36.35 -8.00 6.91
N GLU A 297 -36.85 -8.53 8.01
CA GLU A 297 -37.40 -7.72 9.14
C GLU A 297 -36.31 -6.77 9.70
N LEU A 298 -35.06 -7.22 9.75
CA LEU A 298 -33.94 -6.38 10.18
C LEU A 298 -33.66 -5.28 9.15
N ARG A 299 -33.57 -5.65 7.87
CA ARG A 299 -33.29 -4.70 6.79
C ARG A 299 -34.39 -3.63 6.67
N ASP A 300 -35.64 -4.03 6.79
CA ASP A 300 -36.80 -3.12 6.75
C ASP A 300 -36.78 -2.19 7.97
N ARG A 301 -36.47 -2.72 9.16
CA ARG A 301 -36.37 -1.94 10.40
C ARG A 301 -35.33 -0.83 10.35
N ILE A 302 -34.17 -1.13 9.79
CA ILE A 302 -33.06 -0.16 9.70
C ILE A 302 -33.09 0.63 8.39
N SER A 303 -34.07 0.42 7.53
CA SER A 303 -34.19 1.05 6.22
C SER A 303 -32.86 0.91 5.43
N LEU A 304 -32.36 -0.34 5.31
CA LEU A 304 -31.07 -0.61 4.73
C LEU A 304 -30.98 -0.12 3.28
N ASP A 305 -30.23 0.96 3.07
CA ASP A 305 -29.88 1.49 1.74
C ASP A 305 -28.40 1.25 1.44
N TYR A 306 -28.07 0.02 1.08
CA TYR A 306 -26.71 -0.38 0.70
C TYR A 306 -26.73 -1.21 -0.59
N PRO A 307 -25.85 -0.93 -1.55
CA PRO A 307 -25.87 -1.58 -2.86
C PRO A 307 -25.66 -3.09 -2.76
N ASN A 308 -26.28 -3.82 -3.67
CA ASN A 308 -25.95 -5.22 -3.87
C ASN A 308 -24.56 -5.36 -4.44
N LYS A 309 -23.88 -6.46 -4.11
CA LYS A 309 -22.58 -6.80 -4.70
C LYS A 309 -22.64 -6.75 -6.22
N LEU A 310 -21.69 -6.07 -6.81
CA LEU A 310 -21.50 -6.11 -8.26
C LEU A 310 -21.26 -7.56 -8.69
N ASN A 311 -21.97 -7.98 -9.72
CA ASN A 311 -21.76 -9.28 -10.33
C ASN A 311 -20.49 -9.23 -11.18
N LEU A 312 -19.41 -9.80 -10.66
CA LEU A 312 -18.13 -9.85 -11.36
C LEU A 312 -18.02 -11.17 -12.12
N PRO A 313 -17.63 -11.13 -13.40
CA PRO A 313 -17.36 -12.35 -14.15
C PRO A 313 -16.18 -13.09 -13.54
N ARG A 314 -16.28 -14.40 -13.47
CA ARG A 314 -15.16 -15.24 -13.02
C ARG A 314 -13.98 -15.07 -13.99
N ARG A 315 -12.83 -14.66 -13.47
CA ARG A 315 -11.59 -14.56 -14.24
C ARG A 315 -10.76 -15.82 -14.07
N ASP A 316 -10.23 -16.28 -15.20
CA ASP A 316 -9.18 -17.30 -15.21
C ASP A 316 -7.81 -16.61 -15.26
N PHE A 317 -7.00 -16.78 -14.21
CA PHE A 317 -5.65 -16.20 -14.13
C PHE A 317 -4.62 -16.98 -14.95
N THR A 318 -4.98 -18.13 -15.51
CA THR A 318 -4.11 -18.88 -16.43
C THR A 318 -3.86 -18.08 -17.73
N GLU A 319 -4.78 -17.15 -18.07
CA GLU A 319 -4.60 -16.21 -19.18
C GLU A 319 -3.52 -15.16 -18.94
N MET A 320 -3.14 -14.90 -17.70
CA MET A 320 -1.99 -14.06 -17.37
C MET A 320 -0.68 -14.83 -17.59
N GLY A 321 -0.37 -15.14 -18.84
CA GLY A 321 0.71 -16.01 -19.28
C GLY A 321 1.95 -16.04 -18.39
N SER A 322 2.57 -17.21 -18.25
CA SER A 322 3.89 -17.31 -17.62
C SER A 322 4.83 -16.28 -18.22
N PRO A 323 5.69 -15.62 -17.44
CA PRO A 323 6.67 -14.68 -18.00
C PRO A 323 7.43 -15.39 -19.14
N PRO A 324 7.74 -14.71 -20.25
CA PRO A 324 8.50 -15.29 -21.33
C PRO A 324 9.79 -15.87 -20.73
N GLY A 325 9.94 -17.18 -20.80
CA GLY A 325 11.14 -17.85 -20.33
C GLY A 325 12.37 -17.22 -20.99
N PRO A 326 13.57 -17.27 -20.36
CA PRO A 326 14.78 -16.73 -20.93
C PRO A 326 14.92 -17.30 -22.34
N LYS A 327 15.03 -16.44 -23.36
CA LYS A 327 15.28 -16.84 -24.74
C LYS A 327 16.52 -17.72 -24.71
N ARG A 328 16.35 -19.03 -24.89
CA ARG A 328 17.47 -19.93 -25.13
C ARG A 328 18.14 -19.45 -26.40
N GLY A 329 19.33 -18.88 -26.24
CA GLY A 329 20.16 -18.48 -27.37
C GLY A 329 20.27 -19.69 -28.32
N GLY A 330 19.91 -19.49 -29.57
CA GLY A 330 20.01 -20.51 -30.61
C GLY A 330 21.47 -20.91 -30.79
N GLY A 331 21.85 -21.98 -30.12
CA GLY A 331 23.11 -22.68 -30.32
C GLY A 331 22.90 -23.74 -31.37
N GLY A 332 23.69 -23.67 -32.44
CA GLY A 332 23.63 -24.47 -33.62
C GLY A 332 23.58 -25.99 -33.38
N ARG A 333 22.90 -26.66 -34.25
CA ARG A 333 22.86 -28.13 -34.37
C ARG A 333 24.25 -28.66 -34.72
N GLY A 334 24.85 -29.43 -33.81
CA GLY A 334 25.95 -30.33 -34.08
C GLY A 334 25.45 -31.76 -33.92
N ALA A 335 25.42 -32.51 -34.99
CA ALA A 335 25.06 -33.91 -35.00
C ALA A 335 26.28 -34.77 -34.51
N GLY A 336 25.98 -35.85 -33.78
CA GLY A 336 26.90 -36.98 -33.74
C GLY A 336 27.18 -37.57 -32.36
N GLY A 337 26.93 -38.86 -32.20
CA GLY A 337 27.67 -39.72 -31.27
C GLY A 337 26.89 -40.48 -30.21
N ARG A 338 26.59 -41.74 -30.50
CA ARG A 338 26.15 -42.80 -29.58
C ARG A 338 27.27 -43.14 -28.59
N GLY A 339 26.95 -43.38 -27.31
CA GLY A 339 27.87 -44.01 -26.37
C GLY A 339 27.20 -44.39 -25.07
N ALA A 340 27.00 -45.66 -24.85
CA ALA A 340 26.49 -46.26 -23.60
C ALA A 340 27.61 -46.27 -22.51
N GLY A 341 27.21 -46.00 -21.24
CA GLY A 341 28.12 -46.11 -20.11
C GLY A 341 27.37 -46.03 -18.80
N ARG A 342 27.19 -47.20 -18.11
CA ARG A 342 26.73 -47.35 -16.73
C ARG A 342 27.77 -46.78 -15.77
N GLY A 343 27.32 -46.07 -14.72
CA GLY A 343 28.18 -45.74 -13.58
C GLY A 343 27.43 -44.93 -12.55
N GLY A 344 26.91 -45.58 -11.53
CA GLY A 344 26.28 -44.92 -10.37
C GLY A 344 27.33 -44.15 -9.56
N ARG A 345 27.04 -42.91 -9.22
CA ARG A 345 27.74 -42.17 -8.15
C ARG A 345 26.76 -41.26 -7.44
N ALA A 346 26.55 -41.56 -6.17
CA ALA A 346 25.77 -40.78 -5.24
C ALA A 346 26.34 -39.35 -5.21
N LYS A 347 25.47 -38.36 -5.55
CA LYS A 347 25.78 -36.93 -5.35
C LYS A 347 25.14 -36.50 -4.03
N SER A 348 25.98 -36.10 -3.09
CA SER A 348 25.63 -35.38 -1.88
C SER A 348 24.79 -34.13 -2.26
N ARG A 349 23.60 -34.06 -1.73
CA ARG A 349 22.75 -32.86 -1.84
C ARG A 349 23.30 -31.81 -0.89
N GLY A 350 24.02 -30.83 -1.41
CA GLY A 350 24.25 -29.56 -0.73
C GLY A 350 22.91 -28.82 -0.50
N PRO A 351 22.79 -27.95 0.51
CA PRO A 351 21.56 -27.25 0.78
C PRO A 351 21.17 -26.40 -0.43
N LYS A 352 20.00 -26.70 -1.00
CA LYS A 352 19.37 -25.80 -1.99
C LYS A 352 19.08 -24.51 -1.28
N ALA A 353 19.78 -23.44 -1.63
CA ALA A 353 19.34 -22.09 -1.33
C ALA A 353 17.97 -21.93 -1.99
N HIS A 354 16.92 -22.04 -1.19
CA HIS A 354 15.59 -21.59 -1.58
C HIS A 354 15.72 -20.08 -1.79
N ALA A 355 15.66 -19.64 -3.03
CA ALA A 355 15.33 -18.26 -3.34
C ALA A 355 13.92 -18.03 -2.79
N VAL A 356 13.84 -17.59 -1.55
CA VAL A 356 12.60 -17.17 -0.91
C VAL A 356 12.12 -15.99 -1.74
N SER A 357 10.97 -16.15 -2.38
CA SER A 357 10.35 -15.06 -3.13
C SER A 357 10.15 -13.92 -2.16
N VAL A 358 10.69 -12.76 -2.51
CA VAL A 358 10.57 -11.51 -1.75
C VAL A 358 9.09 -11.19 -1.43
N TYR A 359 8.17 -11.70 -2.25
CA TYR A 359 6.72 -11.56 -2.09
C TYR A 359 6.10 -12.44 -1.00
N ASP A 360 6.67 -13.59 -0.66
CA ASP A 360 6.10 -14.47 0.35
C ASP A 360 6.17 -13.87 1.76
N HIS A 361 7.00 -12.84 1.98
CA HIS A 361 7.16 -12.18 3.26
C HIS A 361 6.30 -10.91 3.42
N VAL A 362 5.79 -10.33 2.33
CA VAL A 362 4.96 -9.11 2.37
C VAL A 362 3.49 -9.42 2.51
N TYR A 363 3.06 -10.56 2.00
CA TYR A 363 1.65 -10.92 1.85
C TYR A 363 1.26 -12.20 2.62
N GLY A 364 2.20 -12.76 3.40
CA GLY A 364 1.96 -13.91 4.28
C GLY A 364 1.30 -13.55 5.61
#